data_3f81a04c694cfcab8de9c6f8f6906b77
#
_entry.id   3f81a04c694cfcab8de9c6f8f6906b77
#
_cell.length_a   1.000
_cell.length_b   1.000
_cell.length_c   1.000
_cell.angle_alpha   90.00
_cell.angle_beta   90.00
_cell.angle_gamma   90.00
#
_symmetry.space_group_name_H-M   'P 1'
#
loop_
_entity.id
_entity.type
_entity.pdbx_description
1 polymer ?
#
loop_
_entity_poly.entity_id
_entity_poly.type
_entity_poly.pdbx_seq_one_letter_code
_entity_poly.pdbx_strand_id
1 'polypeptide(L)'
;MSKIAKIDSKGLLNVNAPIYDAIKKEKSWELLKNDQDVYIEIRKGNIIDAYYQGGRIVEFRYDKSEKRIKRATHPKYLGHNCEENEYYTKRVDGTYSPKYLECDLNESTIKDIKERIAKYYTKDDSSEENTSEKKRQGELIVSNRKEYIDSEFAYRMYEDGRNTIRFDLVKIQGDEIIVEELKMIRDSRLNSTTKPEVITQLGNYKKFIEENKDELLEYFKKLYKIKRSLSLLKEPMEDIELDKLKLRESPRLIIALDDDYRQIKEGDVPKGMNRKAERLKNIEMNLEGIDYILI
;
A
#
# COMPACT_ATOMS: atom_id res chain seq x y z
N MET A 1 28.65 9.47 -5.79
CA MET A 1 27.36 8.87 -5.32
C MET A 1 26.25 9.77 -5.80
N SER A 2 25.14 9.20 -6.26
CA SER A 2 23.96 9.99 -6.67
C SER A 2 23.33 10.63 -5.43
N LYS A 3 22.91 11.90 -5.57
CA LYS A 3 22.27 12.64 -4.49
C LYS A 3 20.83 12.18 -4.31
N ILE A 4 20.39 12.02 -3.06
CA ILE A 4 19.00 11.63 -2.74
C ILE A 4 18.07 12.79 -3.15
N ALA A 5 16.95 12.43 -3.80
CA ALA A 5 15.98 13.41 -4.27
C ALA A 5 15.23 14.04 -3.08
N LYS A 6 15.05 15.34 -3.13
CA LYS A 6 14.20 16.07 -2.19
C LYS A 6 12.74 16.01 -2.62
N ILE A 7 11.87 15.81 -1.66
CA ILE A 7 10.43 15.80 -1.87
C ILE A 7 9.93 17.23 -2.01
N ASP A 8 9.16 17.51 -3.06
CA ASP A 8 8.32 18.69 -3.12
C ASP A 8 6.95 18.39 -2.47
N SER A 9 6.88 18.58 -1.17
CA SER A 9 5.65 18.30 -0.40
C SER A 9 4.47 19.18 -0.81
N LYS A 10 4.73 20.37 -1.42
CA LYS A 10 3.68 21.30 -1.88
C LYS A 10 2.95 20.77 -3.11
N GLY A 11 3.66 20.03 -3.98
CA GLY A 11 3.09 19.45 -5.20
C GLY A 11 2.43 18.07 -5.00
N LEU A 12 2.61 17.43 -3.84
CA LEU A 12 2.06 16.08 -3.62
C LEU A 12 0.59 16.08 -3.26
N LEU A 13 0.19 16.84 -2.23
CA LEU A 13 -1.19 16.91 -1.73
C LEU A 13 -1.60 18.36 -1.46
N ASN A 14 -2.83 18.70 -1.84
CA ASN A 14 -3.48 19.95 -1.50
C ASN A 14 -4.75 19.66 -0.68
N VAL A 15 -4.75 20.01 0.59
CA VAL A 15 -5.86 19.77 1.51
C VAL A 15 -7.18 20.43 1.09
N ASN A 16 -7.09 21.47 0.24
CA ASN A 16 -8.24 22.22 -0.27
C ASN A 16 -8.56 21.83 -1.74
N ALA A 17 -8.14 20.65 -2.19
CA ALA A 17 -8.43 20.23 -3.56
C ALA A 17 -9.93 20.02 -3.77
N PRO A 18 -10.52 20.51 -4.89
CA PRO A 18 -11.96 20.44 -5.15
C PRO A 18 -12.54 19.02 -5.14
N ILE A 19 -11.69 18.01 -5.35
CA ILE A 19 -12.10 16.60 -5.35
C ILE A 19 -12.71 16.20 -4.01
N TYR A 20 -12.22 16.72 -2.88
CA TYR A 20 -12.66 16.30 -1.55
C TYR A 20 -14.08 16.74 -1.21
N ASP A 21 -14.54 17.86 -1.76
CA ASP A 21 -15.93 18.28 -1.64
C ASP A 21 -16.82 17.64 -2.70
N ALA A 22 -16.28 17.44 -3.90
CA ALA A 22 -17.02 16.83 -4.99
C ALA A 22 -17.32 15.35 -4.72
N ILE A 23 -16.34 14.59 -4.18
CA ILE A 23 -16.48 13.15 -3.93
C ILE A 23 -17.59 12.83 -2.92
N LYS A 24 -17.82 13.70 -1.92
CA LYS A 24 -18.88 13.52 -0.91
C LYS A 24 -20.29 13.52 -1.51
N LYS A 25 -20.45 13.97 -2.75
CA LYS A 25 -21.73 13.99 -3.47
C LYS A 25 -21.94 12.76 -4.35
N GLU A 26 -20.93 11.92 -4.49
CA GLU A 26 -20.97 10.72 -5.31
C GLU A 26 -21.61 9.55 -4.54
N LYS A 27 -22.67 8.95 -5.11
CA LYS A 27 -23.32 7.77 -4.49
C LYS A 27 -22.36 6.60 -4.31
N SER A 28 -21.50 6.36 -5.30
CA SER A 28 -20.49 5.31 -5.24
C SER A 28 -19.46 5.51 -4.13
N TRP A 29 -19.22 6.76 -3.73
CA TRP A 29 -18.34 7.06 -2.60
C TRP A 29 -18.87 6.50 -1.28
N GLU A 30 -20.14 6.72 -0.97
CA GLU A 30 -20.74 6.20 0.25
C GLU A 30 -20.76 4.68 0.28
N LEU A 31 -21.01 4.02 -0.86
CA LEU A 31 -20.95 2.56 -0.97
C LEU A 31 -19.54 2.04 -0.63
N LEU A 32 -18.51 2.63 -1.23
CA LEU A 32 -17.13 2.19 -1.05
C LEU A 32 -16.58 2.54 0.34
N LYS A 33 -16.90 3.72 0.85
CA LYS A 33 -16.43 4.18 2.18
C LYS A 33 -16.97 3.31 3.31
N ASN A 34 -18.21 2.85 3.18
CA ASN A 34 -18.90 2.04 4.20
C ASN A 34 -18.66 0.53 4.03
N ASP A 35 -18.04 0.10 2.95
CA ASP A 35 -17.69 -1.31 2.73
C ASP A 35 -16.54 -1.74 3.65
N GLN A 36 -16.78 -2.80 4.44
CA GLN A 36 -15.84 -3.27 5.46
C GLN A 36 -14.56 -3.88 4.87
N ASP A 37 -14.58 -4.33 3.62
CA ASP A 37 -13.45 -4.96 2.96
C ASP A 37 -12.67 -3.99 2.06
N VAL A 38 -13.18 -2.78 1.86
CA VAL A 38 -12.58 -1.76 0.98
C VAL A 38 -11.75 -0.77 1.80
N TYR A 39 -10.54 -0.48 1.37
CA TYR A 39 -9.74 0.61 1.93
C TYR A 39 -9.50 1.69 0.87
N ILE A 40 -9.37 2.93 1.33
CA ILE A 40 -9.31 4.11 0.48
C ILE A 40 -7.99 4.83 0.71
N GLU A 41 -7.31 5.14 -0.39
CA GLU A 41 -6.04 5.84 -0.40
C GLU A 41 -6.11 7.15 -1.16
N ILE A 42 -5.42 8.16 -0.63
CA ILE A 42 -5.26 9.45 -1.27
C ILE A 42 -3.87 9.50 -1.88
N ARG A 43 -3.81 9.65 -3.19
CA ARG A 43 -2.56 9.59 -3.94
C ARG A 43 -2.08 10.97 -4.37
N LYS A 44 -0.79 11.04 -4.74
CA LYS A 44 -0.18 12.23 -5.35
C LYS A 44 -1.08 12.82 -6.43
N GLY A 45 -1.22 14.15 -6.44
CA GLY A 45 -2.12 14.87 -7.36
C GLY A 45 -3.58 14.84 -6.91
N ASN A 46 -3.84 14.49 -5.64
CA ASN A 46 -5.18 14.45 -5.05
C ASN A 46 -6.11 13.43 -5.75
N ILE A 47 -5.55 12.30 -6.17
CA ILE A 47 -6.32 11.18 -6.72
C ILE A 47 -6.83 10.36 -5.53
N ILE A 48 -8.05 9.84 -5.63
CA ILE A 48 -8.64 8.95 -4.62
C ILE A 48 -8.78 7.57 -5.23
N ASP A 49 -8.15 6.58 -4.63
CA ASP A 49 -8.20 5.18 -5.03
C ASP A 49 -8.94 4.35 -3.99
N ALA A 50 -9.87 3.50 -4.41
CA ALA A 50 -10.50 2.49 -3.56
C ALA A 50 -9.98 1.10 -3.93
N TYR A 51 -9.61 0.31 -2.92
CA TYR A 51 -8.99 -1.00 -3.09
C TYR A 51 -9.75 -2.10 -2.36
N TYR A 52 -9.71 -3.30 -2.93
CA TYR A 52 -10.16 -4.55 -2.34
C TYR A 52 -9.07 -5.61 -2.53
N GLN A 53 -8.61 -6.24 -1.45
CA GLN A 53 -7.57 -7.29 -1.48
C GLN A 53 -6.33 -6.91 -2.33
N GLY A 54 -5.89 -5.65 -2.27
CA GLY A 54 -4.76 -5.14 -3.06
C GLY A 54 -5.07 -4.78 -4.51
N GLY A 55 -6.26 -5.11 -5.02
CA GLY A 55 -6.72 -4.68 -6.34
C GLY A 55 -7.49 -3.37 -6.29
N ARG A 56 -7.21 -2.45 -7.22
CA ARG A 56 -7.90 -1.17 -7.29
C ARG A 56 -9.28 -1.34 -7.94
N ILE A 57 -10.35 -1.11 -7.15
CA ILE A 57 -11.74 -1.11 -7.64
C ILE A 57 -11.93 0.07 -8.60
N VAL A 58 -11.53 1.26 -8.15
CA VAL A 58 -11.75 2.50 -8.89
C VAL A 58 -10.72 3.55 -8.52
N GLU A 59 -10.42 4.40 -9.47
CA GLU A 59 -9.71 5.66 -9.32
C GLU A 59 -10.68 6.81 -9.55
N PHE A 60 -10.74 7.76 -8.61
CA PHE A 60 -11.48 9.00 -8.75
C PHE A 60 -10.53 10.16 -9.03
N ARG A 61 -10.86 10.94 -10.06
CA ARG A 61 -10.16 12.18 -10.42
C ARG A 61 -11.17 13.32 -10.57
N TYR A 62 -10.74 14.52 -10.23
CA TYR A 62 -11.54 15.71 -10.49
C TYR A 62 -11.17 16.31 -11.85
N ASP A 63 -12.14 16.35 -12.76
CA ASP A 63 -11.99 17.07 -14.00
C ASP A 63 -12.32 18.55 -13.81
N LYS A 64 -11.29 19.40 -13.96
CA LYS A 64 -11.42 20.84 -13.75
C LYS A 64 -12.26 21.52 -14.84
N SER A 65 -12.24 20.99 -16.06
CA SER A 65 -12.97 21.56 -17.20
C SER A 65 -14.47 21.26 -17.09
N GLU A 66 -14.81 20.03 -16.71
CA GLU A 66 -16.20 19.58 -16.57
C GLU A 66 -16.74 19.78 -15.14
N LYS A 67 -15.87 20.16 -14.20
CA LYS A 67 -16.19 20.36 -12.76
C LYS A 67 -16.90 19.15 -12.13
N ARG A 68 -16.52 17.94 -12.54
CA ARG A 68 -17.10 16.68 -12.07
C ARG A 68 -16.04 15.65 -11.68
N ILE A 69 -16.47 14.62 -10.94
CA ILE A 69 -15.66 13.43 -10.68
C ILE A 69 -15.68 12.52 -11.90
N LYS A 70 -14.49 12.12 -12.36
CA LYS A 70 -14.31 11.00 -13.30
C LYS A 70 -13.93 9.75 -12.49
N ARG A 71 -14.49 8.62 -12.91
CA ARG A 71 -14.31 7.30 -12.30
C ARG A 71 -13.71 6.36 -13.32
N ALA A 72 -12.64 5.70 -12.97
CA ALA A 72 -11.99 4.79 -13.90
C ALA A 72 -11.56 3.50 -13.21
N THR A 73 -11.78 2.38 -13.87
CA THR A 73 -11.42 1.04 -13.43
C THR A 73 -10.53 0.36 -14.46
N HIS A 74 -9.65 -0.51 -14.02
CA HIS A 74 -8.84 -1.29 -14.96
C HIS A 74 -9.73 -2.26 -15.77
N PRO A 75 -9.60 -2.34 -17.10
CA PRO A 75 -10.46 -3.14 -17.97
C PRO A 75 -10.64 -4.59 -17.55
N LYS A 76 -9.56 -5.24 -17.07
CA LYS A 76 -9.59 -6.63 -16.60
C LYS A 76 -10.61 -6.90 -15.48
N TYR A 77 -10.97 -5.89 -14.71
CA TYR A 77 -11.97 -5.99 -13.65
C TYR A 77 -13.38 -5.64 -14.09
N LEU A 78 -13.54 -5.09 -15.31
CA LEU A 78 -14.85 -4.81 -15.91
C LEU A 78 -15.41 -5.99 -16.74
N GLY A 79 -14.64 -7.07 -16.87
CA GLY A 79 -15.09 -8.27 -17.60
C GLY A 79 -15.02 -8.13 -19.11
N HIS A 80 -14.29 -7.15 -19.61
CA HIS A 80 -13.99 -7.07 -21.02
C HIS A 80 -13.01 -8.20 -21.38
N ASN A 81 -13.42 -9.09 -22.29
CA ASN A 81 -12.55 -10.09 -22.92
C ASN A 81 -11.67 -9.38 -23.96
N CYS A 82 -10.76 -8.54 -23.48
CA CYS A 82 -9.83 -7.83 -24.33
C CYS A 82 -8.50 -8.59 -24.36
N GLU A 83 -7.83 -8.62 -25.49
CA GLU A 83 -6.45 -9.10 -25.55
C GLU A 83 -5.56 -8.19 -24.70
N GLU A 84 -4.46 -8.75 -24.18
CA GLU A 84 -3.58 -8.04 -23.23
C GLU A 84 -3.11 -6.68 -23.75
N ASN A 85 -2.93 -6.54 -25.06
CA ASN A 85 -2.58 -5.29 -25.74
C ASN A 85 -3.66 -4.20 -25.67
N GLU A 86 -4.91 -4.54 -25.39
CA GLU A 86 -6.01 -3.57 -25.26
C GLU A 86 -6.05 -2.95 -23.86
N TYR A 87 -5.40 -3.58 -22.87
CA TYR A 87 -5.33 -3.07 -21.48
C TYR A 87 -4.28 -1.99 -21.28
N TYR A 88 -3.35 -1.84 -22.22
CA TYR A 88 -2.22 -0.92 -22.06
C TYR A 88 -2.07 0.03 -23.24
N THR A 89 -1.67 1.26 -22.95
CA THR A 89 -1.25 2.24 -23.95
C THR A 89 0.28 2.34 -23.90
N LYS A 90 0.92 2.15 -25.06
CA LYS A 90 2.36 2.38 -25.20
C LYS A 90 2.65 3.88 -25.13
N ARG A 91 3.56 4.27 -24.24
CA ARG A 91 4.03 5.65 -24.11
C ARG A 91 5.13 5.96 -25.11
N VAL A 92 5.42 7.25 -25.29
CA VAL A 92 6.49 7.72 -26.20
C VAL A 92 7.88 7.17 -25.80
N ASP A 93 8.12 6.96 -24.52
CA ASP A 93 9.34 6.36 -23.95
C ASP A 93 9.42 4.83 -24.11
N GLY A 94 8.45 4.23 -24.79
CA GLY A 94 8.36 2.78 -25.00
C GLY A 94 7.76 2.00 -23.85
N THR A 95 7.49 2.62 -22.71
CA THR A 95 6.82 1.97 -21.57
C THR A 95 5.32 1.83 -21.80
N TYR A 96 4.68 0.96 -21.02
CA TYR A 96 3.24 0.75 -21.11
C TYR A 96 2.54 1.32 -19.86
N SER A 97 1.40 1.99 -20.05
CA SER A 97 0.53 2.40 -18.97
C SER A 97 -0.83 1.73 -19.09
N PRO A 98 -1.44 1.29 -17.96
CA PRO A 98 -2.77 0.72 -18.02
C PRO A 98 -3.78 1.75 -18.54
N LYS A 99 -4.67 1.30 -19.41
CA LYS A 99 -5.86 2.06 -19.77
C LYS A 99 -6.88 1.90 -18.66
N TYR A 100 -7.50 2.99 -18.29
CA TYR A 100 -8.60 2.99 -17.34
C TYR A 100 -9.87 3.37 -18.11
N LEU A 101 -10.90 2.55 -17.98
CA LEU A 101 -12.19 2.82 -18.61
C LEU A 101 -13.10 3.52 -17.60
N GLU A 102 -13.81 4.54 -18.08
CA GLU A 102 -14.85 5.18 -17.29
C GLU A 102 -15.98 4.17 -17.04
N CYS A 103 -16.46 4.08 -15.81
CA CYS A 103 -17.47 3.11 -15.42
C CYS A 103 -18.49 3.71 -14.47
N ASP A 104 -19.72 3.22 -14.55
CA ASP A 104 -20.75 3.48 -13.56
C ASP A 104 -20.61 2.51 -12.39
N LEU A 105 -20.46 3.07 -11.20
CA LEU A 105 -20.29 2.32 -9.97
C LEU A 105 -21.59 2.31 -9.17
N ASN A 106 -22.29 1.21 -9.25
CA ASN A 106 -23.39 0.86 -8.36
C ASN A 106 -23.04 -0.41 -7.55
N GLU A 107 -23.90 -0.85 -6.65
CA GLU A 107 -23.66 -2.01 -5.80
C GLU A 107 -23.32 -3.27 -6.60
N SER A 108 -24.05 -3.54 -7.70
CA SER A 108 -23.80 -4.71 -8.55
C SER A 108 -22.44 -4.63 -9.22
N THR A 109 -22.11 -3.49 -9.82
CA THR A 109 -20.82 -3.29 -10.50
C THR A 109 -19.65 -3.41 -9.53
N ILE A 110 -19.78 -2.82 -8.33
CA ILE A 110 -18.74 -2.93 -7.28
C ILE A 110 -18.56 -4.39 -6.87
N LYS A 111 -19.64 -5.14 -6.69
CA LYS A 111 -19.60 -6.57 -6.34
C LYS A 111 -18.88 -7.37 -7.44
N ASP A 112 -19.26 -7.17 -8.69
CA ASP A 112 -18.64 -7.86 -9.84
C ASP A 112 -17.14 -7.58 -9.94
N ILE A 113 -16.73 -6.32 -9.71
CA ILE A 113 -15.32 -5.92 -9.69
C ILE A 113 -14.58 -6.62 -8.55
N LYS A 114 -15.14 -6.64 -7.33
CA LYS A 114 -14.55 -7.34 -6.17
C LYS A 114 -14.36 -8.83 -6.45
N GLU A 115 -15.34 -9.50 -7.02
CA GLU A 115 -15.24 -10.91 -7.39
C GLU A 115 -14.12 -11.18 -8.40
N ARG A 116 -13.95 -10.31 -9.41
CA ARG A 116 -12.87 -10.43 -10.38
C ARG A 116 -11.50 -10.14 -9.78
N ILE A 117 -11.40 -9.15 -8.88
CA ILE A 117 -10.18 -8.89 -8.12
C ILE A 117 -9.81 -10.12 -7.29
N ALA A 118 -10.76 -10.68 -6.55
CA ALA A 118 -10.53 -11.87 -5.75
C ALA A 118 -9.98 -13.03 -6.60
N LYS A 119 -10.62 -13.34 -7.74
CA LYS A 119 -10.13 -14.36 -8.68
C LYS A 119 -8.73 -14.08 -9.22
N TYR A 120 -8.40 -12.80 -9.49
CA TYR A 120 -7.09 -12.42 -10.02
C TYR A 120 -5.95 -12.62 -9.02
N TYR A 121 -6.20 -12.34 -7.73
CA TYR A 121 -5.19 -12.46 -6.68
C TYR A 121 -5.25 -13.78 -5.89
N THR A 122 -6.25 -14.60 -6.14
CA THR A 122 -6.28 -16.00 -5.68
C THR A 122 -5.80 -16.86 -6.84
N LYS A 123 -4.60 -17.40 -6.75
CA LYS A 123 -4.20 -18.48 -7.66
C LYS A 123 -5.08 -19.68 -7.33
N ASP A 124 -5.33 -20.56 -8.33
CA ASP A 124 -6.25 -21.70 -8.26
C ASP A 124 -5.98 -22.72 -7.14
N ASP A 125 -4.97 -22.49 -6.33
CA ASP A 125 -4.61 -23.32 -5.19
C ASP A 125 -5.05 -22.61 -3.90
N SER A 126 -6.02 -23.21 -3.21
CA SER A 126 -6.65 -22.68 -2.00
C SER A 126 -5.75 -22.66 -0.76
N SER A 127 -4.45 -22.94 -0.91
CA SER A 127 -3.49 -22.86 0.18
C SER A 127 -3.10 -21.39 0.44
N GLU A 128 -3.05 -20.97 1.71
CA GLU A 128 -2.48 -19.67 2.15
C GLU A 128 -1.07 -19.46 1.59
N GLU A 129 -0.38 -20.53 1.22
CA GLU A 129 0.94 -20.55 0.62
C GLU A 129 1.05 -19.70 -0.67
N ASN A 130 -0.06 -19.49 -1.37
CA ASN A 130 -0.11 -18.78 -2.64
C ASN A 130 -0.74 -17.37 -2.54
N THR A 131 -1.00 -16.88 -1.33
CA THR A 131 -1.50 -15.51 -1.13
C THR A 131 -0.47 -14.51 -1.63
N SER A 132 -0.88 -13.60 -2.50
CA SER A 132 0.00 -12.54 -3.00
C SER A 132 0.32 -11.54 -1.88
N GLU A 133 1.54 -10.98 -1.89
CA GLU A 133 1.96 -9.89 -0.98
C GLU A 133 0.94 -8.73 -1.00
N LYS A 134 0.40 -8.39 -2.17
CA LYS A 134 -0.62 -7.36 -2.34
C LYS A 134 -1.94 -7.68 -1.63
N LYS A 135 -2.40 -8.93 -1.71
CA LYS A 135 -3.59 -9.36 -0.99
C LYS A 135 -3.36 -9.27 0.50
N ARG A 136 -2.20 -9.77 0.98
CA ARG A 136 -1.83 -9.70 2.39
C ARG A 136 -1.71 -8.27 2.91
N GLN A 137 -1.14 -7.38 2.12
CA GLN A 137 -1.09 -5.94 2.41
C GLN A 137 -2.51 -5.36 2.60
N GLY A 138 -3.41 -5.64 1.68
CA GLY A 138 -4.81 -5.19 1.77
C GLY A 138 -5.53 -5.74 3.00
N GLU A 139 -5.34 -7.02 3.33
CA GLU A 139 -5.88 -7.65 4.54
C GLU A 139 -5.37 -6.98 5.82
N LEU A 140 -4.08 -6.66 5.88
CA LEU A 140 -3.48 -5.95 7.02
C LEU A 140 -4.09 -4.56 7.21
N ILE A 141 -4.23 -3.79 6.13
CA ILE A 141 -4.84 -2.46 6.19
C ILE A 141 -6.27 -2.55 6.68
N VAL A 142 -7.06 -3.48 6.13
CA VAL A 142 -8.47 -3.65 6.49
C VAL A 142 -8.63 -4.08 7.94
N SER A 143 -7.81 -5.02 8.41
CA SER A 143 -7.87 -5.53 9.79
C SER A 143 -7.38 -4.51 10.83
N ASN A 144 -6.51 -3.58 10.42
CA ASN A 144 -5.86 -2.60 11.30
C ASN A 144 -6.12 -1.15 10.86
N ARG A 145 -7.33 -0.84 10.40
CA ARG A 145 -7.74 0.52 9.94
C ARG A 145 -7.52 1.62 10.96
N LYS A 146 -7.37 1.23 12.23
CA LYS A 146 -7.12 2.13 13.35
C LYS A 146 -5.67 2.61 13.44
N GLU A 147 -4.80 2.06 12.61
CA GLU A 147 -3.35 2.35 12.66
C GLU A 147 -2.80 2.77 11.30
N TYR A 148 -3.25 2.18 10.18
CA TYR A 148 -2.70 2.46 8.86
C TYR A 148 -3.26 3.73 8.24
N ILE A 149 -2.34 4.65 7.88
CA ILE A 149 -2.68 5.94 7.28
C ILE A 149 -2.41 5.98 5.78
N ASP A 150 -1.43 5.22 5.28
CA ASP A 150 -1.06 5.18 3.87
C ASP A 150 -0.52 3.80 3.47
N SER A 151 -0.56 3.52 2.20
CA SER A 151 0.09 2.36 1.58
C SER A 151 0.67 2.75 0.23
N GLU A 152 1.70 2.02 -0.23
CA GLU A 152 2.27 2.23 -1.58
C GLU A 152 2.73 3.69 -1.85
N PHE A 153 3.16 4.44 -0.81
CA PHE A 153 3.81 5.73 -1.05
C PHE A 153 5.01 5.54 -1.97
N ALA A 154 5.06 6.27 -3.08
CA ALA A 154 6.14 6.12 -4.06
C ALA A 154 6.75 7.48 -4.45
N TYR A 155 8.08 7.53 -4.44
CA TYR A 155 8.84 8.69 -4.89
C TYR A 155 10.16 8.27 -5.55
N ARG A 156 10.73 9.13 -6.41
CA ARG A 156 12.07 8.89 -6.95
C ARG A 156 13.11 8.91 -5.82
N MET A 157 14.02 7.96 -5.80
CA MET A 157 15.05 7.90 -4.76
C MET A 157 16.16 8.92 -4.98
N TYR A 158 16.59 9.12 -6.23
CA TYR A 158 17.70 10.00 -6.58
C TYR A 158 17.26 11.16 -7.47
N GLU A 159 18.01 12.28 -7.41
CA GLU A 159 17.74 13.49 -8.23
C GLU A 159 17.76 13.20 -9.73
N ASP A 160 18.58 12.26 -10.18
CA ASP A 160 18.68 11.80 -11.57
C ASP A 160 17.51 10.90 -12.01
N GLY A 161 16.55 10.66 -11.12
CA GLY A 161 15.35 9.86 -11.39
C GLY A 161 15.56 8.35 -11.31
N ARG A 162 16.79 7.87 -11.04
CA ARG A 162 17.04 6.46 -10.84
C ARG A 162 16.45 5.96 -9.54
N ASN A 163 15.96 4.73 -9.56
CA ASN A 163 15.31 4.01 -8.49
C ASN A 163 14.09 4.74 -7.90
N THR A 164 13.12 3.97 -7.52
CA THR A 164 11.92 4.43 -6.84
C THR A 164 11.92 3.88 -5.41
N ILE A 165 11.80 4.76 -4.43
CA ILE A 165 11.40 4.39 -3.09
C ILE A 165 9.90 4.09 -3.11
N ARG A 166 9.52 2.98 -2.50
CA ARG A 166 8.12 2.63 -2.29
C ARG A 166 7.95 2.06 -0.90
N PHE A 167 7.21 2.76 -0.04
CA PHE A 167 6.83 2.25 1.27
C PHE A 167 5.56 1.41 1.12
N ASP A 168 5.60 0.17 1.53
CA ASP A 168 4.43 -0.71 1.41
C ASP A 168 3.30 -0.24 2.31
N LEU A 169 3.62 0.11 3.56
CA LEU A 169 2.67 0.52 4.58
C LEU A 169 3.21 1.70 5.39
N VAL A 170 2.30 2.56 5.82
CA VAL A 170 2.61 3.62 6.79
C VAL A 170 1.54 3.64 7.86
N LYS A 171 1.96 3.52 9.11
CA LYS A 171 1.04 3.54 10.24
C LYS A 171 1.36 4.63 11.25
N ILE A 172 0.37 4.95 12.08
CA ILE A 172 0.53 5.79 13.25
C ILE A 172 0.35 4.92 14.49
N GLN A 173 1.33 4.96 15.37
CA GLN A 173 1.31 4.26 16.65
C GLN A 173 1.67 5.24 17.78
N GLY A 174 0.69 5.64 18.59
CA GLY A 174 0.86 6.76 19.52
C GLY A 174 1.11 8.07 18.75
N ASP A 175 2.23 8.71 19.01
CA ASP A 175 2.68 9.93 18.33
C ASP A 175 3.73 9.67 17.22
N GLU A 176 4.00 8.39 16.91
CA GLU A 176 4.98 8.03 15.87
C GLU A 176 4.31 7.61 14.55
N ILE A 177 4.81 8.14 13.44
CA ILE A 177 4.58 7.65 12.08
C ILE A 177 5.68 6.65 11.76
N ILE A 178 5.29 5.43 11.42
CA ILE A 178 6.21 4.31 11.16
C ILE A 178 6.02 3.85 9.71
N VAL A 179 7.11 3.84 8.97
CA VAL A 179 7.17 3.24 7.63
C VAL A 179 7.45 1.76 7.77
N GLU A 180 6.68 0.93 7.07
CA GLU A 180 6.80 -0.52 7.15
C GLU A 180 6.96 -1.14 5.76
N GLU A 181 7.85 -2.12 5.66
CA GLU A 181 8.04 -2.99 4.51
C GLU A 181 7.41 -4.34 4.80
N LEU A 182 6.59 -4.84 3.90
CA LEU A 182 5.96 -6.16 4.02
C LEU A 182 6.70 -7.20 3.17
N LYS A 183 6.96 -8.35 3.75
CA LYS A 183 7.48 -9.52 3.05
C LYS A 183 6.72 -10.78 3.45
N MET A 184 6.43 -11.60 2.47
CA MET A 184 5.97 -12.97 2.76
C MET A 184 7.16 -13.79 3.26
N ILE A 185 6.94 -14.70 4.22
CA ILE A 185 8.02 -15.55 4.79
C ILE A 185 8.83 -16.29 3.71
N ARG A 186 8.23 -16.56 2.55
CA ARG A 186 8.87 -17.25 1.43
C ARG A 186 9.63 -16.33 0.47
N ASP A 187 9.62 -15.03 0.69
CA ASP A 187 10.35 -14.08 -0.16
C ASP A 187 11.85 -14.40 -0.16
N SER A 188 12.43 -14.51 -1.37
CA SER A 188 13.83 -14.83 -1.54
C SER A 188 14.77 -13.76 -0.94
N ARG A 189 14.31 -12.52 -0.86
CA ARG A 189 15.05 -11.38 -0.29
C ARG A 189 15.34 -11.50 1.21
N LEU A 190 14.66 -12.46 1.89
CA LEU A 190 14.92 -12.81 3.29
C LEU A 190 16.03 -13.85 3.46
N ASN A 191 16.47 -14.51 2.38
CA ASN A 191 17.23 -15.78 2.44
C ASN A 191 18.75 -15.67 2.24
N SER A 192 19.29 -14.49 2.01
CA SER A 192 20.74 -14.39 1.82
C SER A 192 21.48 -14.81 3.08
N THR A 193 22.51 -15.66 2.93
CA THR A 193 23.33 -16.14 4.03
C THR A 193 24.32 -15.11 4.56
N THR A 194 24.59 -14.04 3.80
CA THR A 194 25.57 -13.02 4.18
C THR A 194 24.97 -11.66 4.44
N LYS A 195 24.06 -11.23 3.59
CA LYS A 195 23.31 -9.97 3.76
C LYS A 195 21.99 -10.06 2.99
N PRO A 196 20.87 -10.27 3.66
CA PRO A 196 19.57 -10.27 3.01
C PRO A 196 19.32 -8.97 2.24
N GLU A 197 18.78 -9.08 1.04
CA GLU A 197 18.50 -7.92 0.17
C GLU A 197 17.53 -6.94 0.83
N VAL A 198 16.60 -7.44 1.65
CA VAL A 198 15.67 -6.64 2.44
C VAL A 198 16.39 -5.65 3.37
N ILE A 199 17.54 -6.01 3.94
CA ILE A 199 18.33 -5.10 4.80
C ILE A 199 18.83 -3.90 3.98
N THR A 200 19.26 -4.15 2.74
CA THR A 200 19.66 -3.07 1.81
C THR A 200 18.47 -2.17 1.47
N GLN A 201 17.29 -2.76 1.27
CA GLN A 201 16.06 -2.02 1.01
C GLN A 201 15.68 -1.13 2.20
N LEU A 202 15.67 -1.67 3.42
CA LEU A 202 15.42 -0.91 4.65
C LEU A 202 16.46 0.21 4.87
N GLY A 203 17.72 -0.07 4.58
CA GLY A 203 18.78 0.94 4.62
C GLY A 203 18.56 2.10 3.62
N ASN A 204 18.03 1.80 2.44
CA ASN A 204 17.65 2.82 1.46
C ASN A 204 16.44 3.64 1.96
N TYR A 205 15.46 3.00 2.59
CA TYR A 205 14.32 3.69 3.20
C TYR A 205 14.79 4.64 4.31
N LYS A 206 15.63 4.16 5.23
CA LYS A 206 16.19 4.98 6.29
C LYS A 206 16.88 6.21 5.75
N LYS A 207 17.80 6.07 4.79
CA LYS A 207 18.48 7.20 4.15
C LYS A 207 17.52 8.20 3.52
N PHE A 208 16.50 7.70 2.82
CA PHE A 208 15.51 8.56 2.18
C PHE A 208 14.66 9.30 3.22
N ILE A 209 14.28 8.64 4.30
CA ILE A 209 13.52 9.23 5.42
C ILE A 209 14.37 10.31 6.11
N GLU A 210 15.62 10.02 6.46
CA GLU A 210 16.52 10.98 7.09
C GLU A 210 16.70 12.24 6.25
N GLU A 211 16.88 12.10 4.94
CA GLU A 211 17.05 13.22 4.00
C GLU A 211 15.78 14.04 3.74
N ASN A 212 14.59 13.47 3.97
CA ASN A 212 13.29 14.07 3.66
C ASN A 212 12.34 14.10 4.86
N LYS A 213 12.88 14.11 6.09
CA LYS A 213 12.10 13.91 7.32
C LYS A 213 10.96 14.92 7.45
N ASP A 214 11.26 16.19 7.30
CA ASP A 214 10.29 17.27 7.48
C ASP A 214 9.23 17.27 6.36
N GLU A 215 9.65 17.04 5.12
CA GLU A 215 8.76 16.97 3.97
C GLU A 215 7.81 15.76 4.03
N LEU A 216 8.33 14.61 4.47
CA LEU A 216 7.50 13.41 4.69
C LEU A 216 6.52 13.60 5.85
N LEU A 217 6.98 14.19 6.96
CA LEU A 217 6.12 14.50 8.09
C LEU A 217 4.99 15.44 7.68
N GLU A 218 5.31 16.50 6.92
CA GLU A 218 4.31 17.43 6.39
C GLU A 218 3.34 16.74 5.42
N TYR A 219 3.84 15.84 4.56
CA TYR A 219 3.00 15.02 3.68
C TYR A 219 2.01 14.18 4.47
N PHE A 220 2.46 13.44 5.48
CA PHE A 220 1.58 12.58 6.28
C PHE A 220 0.59 13.39 7.14
N LYS A 221 0.99 14.57 7.64
CA LYS A 221 0.06 15.48 8.31
C LYS A 221 -1.04 15.99 7.38
N LYS A 222 -0.71 16.32 6.13
CA LYS A 222 -1.72 16.68 5.10
C LYS A 222 -2.63 15.51 4.79
N LEU A 223 -2.06 14.33 4.59
CA LEU A 223 -2.81 13.11 4.32
C LEU A 223 -3.80 12.81 5.45
N TYR A 224 -3.35 12.92 6.70
CA TYR A 224 -4.21 12.76 7.87
C TYR A 224 -5.39 13.75 7.86
N LYS A 225 -5.12 15.06 7.63
CA LYS A 225 -6.16 16.09 7.54
C LYS A 225 -7.20 15.75 6.47
N ILE A 226 -6.75 15.30 5.30
CA ILE A 226 -7.63 14.89 4.19
C ILE A 226 -8.47 13.68 4.60
N LYS A 227 -7.83 12.60 5.08
CA LYS A 227 -8.54 11.38 5.49
C LYS A 227 -9.56 11.67 6.61
N ARG A 228 -9.21 12.52 7.58
CA ARG A 228 -10.14 12.99 8.63
C ARG A 228 -11.33 13.73 8.04
N SER A 229 -11.11 14.69 7.12
CA SER A 229 -12.19 15.47 6.48
C SER A 229 -13.14 14.63 5.64
N LEU A 230 -12.70 13.46 5.20
CA LEU A 230 -13.47 12.47 4.43
C LEU A 230 -14.07 11.37 5.31
N SER A 231 -13.88 11.44 6.63
CA SER A 231 -14.33 10.42 7.60
C SER A 231 -13.79 9.01 7.27
N LEU A 232 -12.53 8.94 6.87
CA LEU A 232 -11.82 7.68 6.55
C LEU A 232 -11.02 7.14 7.72
N LEU A 233 -10.76 7.95 8.75
CA LEU A 233 -10.06 7.53 9.95
C LEU A 233 -11.03 6.86 10.93
N LYS A 234 -10.52 5.98 11.77
CA LYS A 234 -11.26 5.30 12.84
C LYS A 234 -10.59 5.59 14.18
N GLU A 235 -11.36 5.60 15.25
CA GLU A 235 -10.78 5.73 16.58
C GLU A 235 -9.69 4.67 16.84
N PRO A 236 -8.55 5.01 17.48
CA PRO A 236 -8.25 6.33 18.08
C PRO A 236 -7.58 7.33 17.13
N MET A 237 -7.40 7.01 15.85
CA MET A 237 -6.70 7.90 14.90
C MET A 237 -7.39 9.25 14.67
N GLU A 238 -8.71 9.35 14.92
CA GLU A 238 -9.45 10.61 14.71
C GLU A 238 -8.98 11.73 15.66
N ASP A 239 -8.42 11.38 16.82
CA ASP A 239 -8.09 12.31 17.90
C ASP A 239 -6.60 12.60 18.05
N ILE A 240 -5.79 12.21 17.08
CA ILE A 240 -4.34 12.42 17.14
C ILE A 240 -4.00 13.91 17.04
N GLU A 241 -3.16 14.37 17.97
CA GLU A 241 -2.60 15.72 17.97
C GLU A 241 -1.47 15.81 16.96
N LEU A 242 -1.75 16.43 15.81
CA LEU A 242 -0.80 16.51 14.67
C LEU A 242 0.55 17.15 15.03
N ASP A 243 0.56 18.09 15.97
CA ASP A 243 1.79 18.79 16.34
C ASP A 243 2.75 17.90 17.16
N LYS A 244 2.23 16.84 17.77
CA LYS A 244 3.03 15.83 18.48
C LYS A 244 3.58 14.75 17.58
N LEU A 245 3.03 14.58 16.37
CA LEU A 245 3.47 13.53 15.45
C LEU A 245 4.93 13.69 15.05
N LYS A 246 5.65 12.58 15.10
CA LYS A 246 7.05 12.44 14.70
C LYS A 246 7.18 11.34 13.67
N LEU A 247 8.03 11.53 12.69
CA LEU A 247 8.37 10.47 11.76
C LEU A 247 9.56 9.68 12.31
N ARG A 248 9.37 8.39 12.48
CA ARG A 248 10.42 7.46 12.88
C ARG A 248 11.40 7.26 11.74
N GLU A 249 12.70 7.41 12.00
CA GLU A 249 13.74 7.32 10.96
C GLU A 249 13.99 5.88 10.51
N SER A 250 13.90 4.93 11.45
CA SER A 250 14.12 3.52 11.15
C SER A 250 12.81 2.85 10.70
N PRO A 251 12.75 2.36 9.46
CA PRO A 251 11.61 1.58 8.99
C PRO A 251 11.53 0.25 9.73
N ARG A 252 10.35 -0.36 9.76
CA ARG A 252 10.08 -1.69 10.31
C ARG A 252 9.86 -2.70 9.19
N LEU A 253 10.30 -3.93 9.41
CA LEU A 253 9.99 -5.06 8.55
C LEU A 253 8.82 -5.86 9.13
N ILE A 254 7.81 -6.14 8.31
CA ILE A 254 6.73 -7.08 8.61
C ILE A 254 6.98 -8.34 7.79
N ILE A 255 7.05 -9.48 8.46
CA ILE A 255 7.13 -10.78 7.79
C ILE A 255 5.83 -11.53 8.03
N ALA A 256 5.04 -11.69 6.97
CA ALA A 256 3.81 -12.46 7.02
C ALA A 256 4.11 -13.95 6.94
N LEU A 257 3.74 -14.66 8.00
CA LEU A 257 3.87 -16.11 8.09
C LEU A 257 2.69 -16.78 7.41
N ASP A 258 2.93 -17.94 6.79
CA ASP A 258 1.88 -18.92 6.49
C ASP A 258 1.62 -19.84 7.69
N ASP A 259 0.60 -20.68 7.59
CA ASP A 259 0.16 -21.54 8.70
C ASP A 259 1.27 -22.44 9.24
N ASP A 260 2.07 -23.02 8.36
CA ASP A 260 3.17 -23.89 8.76
C ASP A 260 4.21 -23.15 9.61
N TYR A 261 4.55 -21.91 9.22
CA TYR A 261 5.51 -21.12 9.96
C TYR A 261 4.93 -20.56 11.26
N ARG A 262 3.61 -20.32 11.32
CA ARG A 262 2.94 -19.95 12.58
C ARG A 262 3.04 -21.09 13.60
N GLN A 263 2.72 -22.34 13.20
CA GLN A 263 2.85 -23.52 14.05
C GLN A 263 4.29 -23.69 14.57
N ILE A 264 5.28 -23.55 13.67
CA ILE A 264 6.70 -23.63 14.04
C ILE A 264 7.06 -22.58 15.09
N LYS A 265 6.59 -21.34 14.93
CA LYS A 265 6.84 -20.24 15.85
C LYS A 265 6.22 -20.48 17.23
N GLU A 266 5.08 -21.13 17.29
CA GLU A 266 4.37 -21.51 18.52
C GLU A 266 5.07 -22.69 19.27
N GLY A 267 6.12 -23.26 18.68
CA GLY A 267 6.90 -24.35 19.25
C GLY A 267 6.44 -25.74 18.82
N ASP A 268 5.43 -25.83 17.98
CA ASP A 268 4.98 -27.09 17.38
C ASP A 268 5.64 -27.26 16.00
N VAL A 269 6.69 -28.09 15.94
CA VAL A 269 7.35 -28.40 14.66
C VAL A 269 6.84 -29.72 14.13
N PRO A 270 5.87 -29.70 13.19
CA PRO A 270 5.33 -30.93 12.65
C PRO A 270 6.38 -31.80 11.98
N LYS A 271 6.18 -33.11 12.01
CA LYS A 271 7.09 -34.07 11.39
C LYS A 271 7.30 -33.75 9.90
N GLY A 272 8.56 -33.58 9.51
CA GLY A 272 8.95 -33.22 8.13
C GLY A 272 9.14 -31.72 7.86
N MET A 273 8.86 -30.84 8.82
CA MET A 273 9.01 -29.39 8.66
C MET A 273 10.36 -28.83 9.18
N ASN A 274 11.32 -29.67 9.50
CA ASN A 274 12.63 -29.24 10.01
C ASN A 274 13.33 -28.18 9.12
N ARG A 275 13.21 -28.28 7.78
CA ARG A 275 13.77 -27.29 6.86
C ARG A 275 13.10 -25.91 6.98
N LYS A 276 11.78 -25.87 7.22
CA LYS A 276 11.06 -24.61 7.46
C LYS A 276 11.46 -24.00 8.80
N ALA A 277 11.61 -24.81 9.84
CA ALA A 277 12.07 -24.36 11.15
C ALA A 277 13.51 -23.79 11.09
N GLU A 278 14.42 -24.49 10.40
CA GLU A 278 15.79 -24.00 10.16
C GLU A 278 15.79 -22.69 9.37
N ARG A 279 14.95 -22.58 8.32
CA ARG A 279 14.81 -21.35 7.55
C ARG A 279 14.34 -20.18 8.43
N LEU A 280 13.31 -20.36 9.25
CA LEU A 280 12.81 -19.32 10.15
C LEU A 280 13.91 -18.86 11.09
N LYS A 281 14.61 -19.79 11.72
CA LYS A 281 15.75 -19.49 12.59
C LYS A 281 16.85 -18.69 11.86
N ASN A 282 17.19 -19.07 10.65
CA ASN A 282 18.19 -18.37 9.85
C ASN A 282 17.75 -16.95 9.49
N ILE A 283 16.46 -16.74 9.17
CA ILE A 283 15.91 -15.39 8.93
C ILE A 283 16.02 -14.55 10.19
N GLU A 284 15.60 -15.06 11.35
CA GLU A 284 15.68 -14.33 12.62
C GLU A 284 17.13 -13.96 12.99
N MET A 285 18.08 -14.89 12.80
CA MET A 285 19.51 -14.61 13.01
C MET A 285 20.04 -13.53 12.06
N ASN A 286 19.64 -13.56 10.78
CA ASN A 286 20.09 -12.60 9.80
C ASN A 286 19.49 -11.19 10.01
N LEU A 287 18.38 -11.10 10.74
CA LEU A 287 17.69 -9.85 11.04
C LEU A 287 18.03 -9.31 12.44
N GLU A 288 19.01 -9.87 13.10
CA GLU A 288 19.46 -9.37 14.41
C GLU A 288 19.81 -7.87 14.30
N GLY A 289 19.26 -7.07 15.20
CA GLY A 289 19.40 -5.60 15.19
C GLY A 289 18.49 -4.84 14.23
N ILE A 290 17.65 -5.53 13.45
CA ILE A 290 16.60 -4.93 12.64
C ILE A 290 15.29 -4.94 13.43
N ASP A 291 14.53 -3.82 13.35
CA ASP A 291 13.15 -3.79 13.87
C ASP A 291 12.24 -4.59 12.95
N TYR A 292 11.79 -5.75 13.39
CA TYR A 292 10.85 -6.57 12.63
C TYR A 292 9.79 -7.21 13.51
N ILE A 293 8.66 -7.57 12.87
CA ILE A 293 7.58 -8.34 13.49
C ILE A 293 7.18 -9.52 12.58
N LEU A 294 6.84 -10.63 13.20
CA LEU A 294 6.26 -11.80 12.54
C LEU A 294 4.74 -11.81 12.80
N ILE A 295 3.92 -11.92 11.75
CA ILE A 295 2.45 -11.88 11.83
C ILE A 295 1.80 -13.09 11.17
#